data_33f05b1ada84fca70882816a80123778
#
_entry.id   33f05b1ada84fca70882816a80123778
#
_cell.length_a   1.000
_cell.length_b   1.000
_cell.length_c   1.000
_cell.angle_alpha   90.00
_cell.angle_beta   90.00
_cell.angle_gamma   90.00
#
_symmetry.space_group_name_H-M   'P 1'
#
loop_
_entity.id
_entity.type
_entity.pdbx_description
1 polymer ?
#
loop_
_entity_poly.entity_id
_entity_poly.type
_entity_poly.pdbx_seq_one_letter_code
_entity_poly.pdbx_strand_id
1 'polypeptide(L)'
;NVDHWYHDLMSSASADCPAEPLDSEDLLYLLYTSGTTAKPKGIMHTTGGYLTQVAFTHKYIFDLHPETDIYWCAADIGWVTGHSYIVYGPLANGATSVMYEGTPDTPRPEFRLGDRGEWPKNRLWDIAERYGVTQLYTAPTAIRTFMKWGAQEVEQHDLSSLRVLGTVGEPINPEAWMWYHRHIGGEKCPIVDTWWQTETGGHMITPMPGVTTTKPGSATHAIPGVVIEVVDDQGNKVEKGGGYLTITEPWPSMLRGIWGDPERYKETYWSEYPGRYFAGDGAKIDDDGYLWLLGRVDDVMNVSGHRISTTEVESALVDHPAVAEAAVVGATDETTGQAIVGYCILRGGNEPSDGLREEIRQHVSTKLGAIARPKAVVLVPDLPKTRSGKIMRRLLRDVAEGRKLGDTTTLADASVVDEIRDRADQAPQED
;
A
#
# COMPACT_ATOMS: atom_id res chain seq x y z
N ASN A 1 27.33 24.25 17.25
CA ASN A 1 26.04 24.19 16.59
C ASN A 1 26.25 24.54 15.14
N VAL A 2 25.79 23.69 14.24
CA VAL A 2 25.89 23.83 12.77
C VAL A 2 24.51 24.06 12.15
N ASP A 3 23.53 24.45 12.98
CA ASP A 3 22.17 24.72 12.49
C ASP A 3 22.09 26.13 11.89
N HIS A 4 21.55 26.20 10.69
CA HIS A 4 21.32 27.43 9.97
C HIS A 4 19.83 27.59 9.66
N TRP A 5 19.34 28.81 9.72
CA TRP A 5 17.99 29.11 9.26
C TRP A 5 17.92 29.04 7.74
N TYR A 6 16.94 28.30 7.20
CA TYR A 6 16.74 28.15 5.76
C TYR A 6 16.65 29.49 5.03
N HIS A 7 15.89 30.44 5.58
CA HIS A 7 15.72 31.77 4.97
C HIS A 7 17.01 32.59 4.93
N ASP A 8 17.87 32.44 5.93
CA ASP A 8 19.18 33.14 5.95
C ASP A 8 20.09 32.59 4.86
N LEU A 9 20.14 31.25 4.69
CA LEU A 9 20.86 30.60 3.61
C LEU A 9 20.32 31.01 2.25
N MET A 10 19.01 31.01 2.06
CA MET A 10 18.36 31.39 0.82
C MET A 10 18.61 32.84 0.44
N SER A 11 18.68 33.78 1.40
CA SER A 11 18.91 35.18 1.15
C SER A 11 20.30 35.49 0.54
N SER A 12 21.27 34.60 0.77
CA SER A 12 22.66 34.72 0.32
C SER A 12 23.04 33.71 -0.79
N ALA A 13 22.14 32.76 -1.11
CA ALA A 13 22.43 31.76 -2.12
C ALA A 13 22.41 32.31 -3.54
N SER A 14 23.27 31.78 -4.40
CA SER A 14 23.24 32.07 -5.84
C SER A 14 22.00 31.46 -6.48
N ALA A 15 21.38 32.16 -7.42
CA ALA A 15 20.35 31.60 -8.29
C ALA A 15 20.95 30.71 -9.43
N ASP A 16 22.26 30.80 -9.65
CA ASP A 16 22.97 29.95 -10.61
C ASP A 16 23.41 28.67 -9.89
N CYS A 17 22.74 27.54 -10.25
CA CYS A 17 22.98 26.20 -9.70
C CYS A 17 22.95 25.17 -10.85
N PRO A 18 24.07 25.06 -11.63
CA PRO A 18 24.13 24.08 -12.71
C PRO A 18 24.06 22.66 -12.15
N ALA A 19 23.45 21.74 -12.93
CA ALA A 19 23.40 20.34 -12.57
C ALA A 19 24.82 19.76 -12.55
N GLU A 20 25.15 19.02 -11.47
CA GLU A 20 26.39 18.28 -11.38
C GLU A 20 26.37 17.08 -12.33
N PRO A 21 27.35 16.92 -13.23
CA PRO A 21 27.49 15.73 -14.06
C PRO A 21 27.80 14.50 -13.20
N LEU A 22 26.96 13.47 -13.28
CA LEU A 22 27.12 12.23 -12.53
C LEU A 22 27.22 11.04 -13.50
N ASP A 23 27.96 10.00 -13.08
CA ASP A 23 27.90 8.69 -13.73
C ASP A 23 26.54 8.03 -13.45
N SER A 24 26.07 7.20 -14.37
CA SER A 24 24.79 6.50 -14.21
C SER A 24 24.71 5.59 -12.99
N GLU A 25 25.87 5.11 -12.52
CA GLU A 25 25.98 4.27 -11.32
C GLU A 25 26.36 5.05 -10.06
N ASP A 26 26.52 6.38 -10.13
CA ASP A 26 26.66 7.21 -8.94
C ASP A 26 25.42 7.09 -8.05
N LEU A 27 25.65 6.99 -6.73
CA LEU A 27 24.59 6.86 -5.73
C LEU A 27 23.67 8.08 -5.77
N LEU A 28 22.38 7.84 -6.01
CA LEU A 28 21.36 8.90 -6.02
C LEU A 28 20.83 9.17 -4.61
N TYR A 29 20.40 8.11 -3.92
CA TYR A 29 19.90 8.22 -2.55
C TYR A 29 19.96 6.88 -1.80
N LEU A 30 19.82 6.99 -0.48
CA LEU A 30 19.56 5.88 0.44
C LEU A 30 18.17 6.05 1.03
N LEU A 31 17.35 5.00 0.97
CA LEU A 31 16.07 4.98 1.65
C LEU A 31 16.00 3.80 2.63
N TYR A 32 15.76 4.12 3.89
CA TYR A 32 15.66 3.11 4.93
C TYR A 32 14.26 2.52 5.01
N THR A 33 14.17 1.20 4.93
CA THR A 33 12.92 0.44 5.10
C THR A 33 12.95 -0.32 6.43
N SER A 34 11.77 -0.42 7.07
CA SER A 34 11.60 -1.31 8.20
C SER A 34 11.68 -2.75 7.69
N GLY A 35 12.77 -3.45 7.99
CA GLY A 35 12.87 -4.89 7.70
C GLY A 35 11.97 -5.70 8.65
N THR A 36 11.63 -6.94 8.28
CA THR A 36 11.00 -7.94 9.16
C THR A 36 11.91 -8.29 10.35
N THR A 37 13.21 -8.06 10.21
CA THR A 37 14.21 -8.12 11.30
C THR A 37 14.42 -6.73 11.90
N ALA A 38 14.76 -6.66 13.19
CA ALA A 38 14.81 -5.44 14.01
C ALA A 38 15.63 -4.25 13.46
N LYS A 39 16.56 -4.48 12.50
CA LYS A 39 17.43 -3.42 11.95
C LYS A 39 16.92 -2.92 10.58
N PRO A 40 16.66 -1.61 10.40
CA PRO A 40 16.31 -1.04 9.09
C PRO A 40 17.35 -1.33 8.01
N LYS A 41 16.91 -1.45 6.75
CA LYS A 41 17.75 -1.66 5.56
C LYS A 41 17.87 -0.35 4.80
N GLY A 42 19.08 0.15 4.60
CA GLY A 42 19.33 1.31 3.71
C GLY A 42 19.42 0.85 2.26
N ILE A 43 18.33 0.96 1.52
CA ILE A 43 18.27 0.57 0.10
C ILE A 43 19.00 1.60 -0.74
N MET A 44 19.93 1.12 -1.60
CA MET A 44 20.76 1.95 -2.46
C MET A 44 20.18 2.03 -3.87
N HIS A 45 19.93 3.24 -4.37
CA HIS A 45 19.59 3.47 -5.77
C HIS A 45 20.62 4.38 -6.45
N THR A 46 20.95 4.06 -7.71
CA THR A 46 21.87 4.81 -8.55
C THR A 46 21.13 5.69 -9.57
N THR A 47 21.80 6.71 -10.07
CA THR A 47 21.18 7.82 -10.78
C THR A 47 20.53 7.41 -12.11
N GLY A 48 21.27 6.78 -13.01
CA GLY A 48 20.81 6.56 -14.39
C GLY A 48 19.69 5.53 -14.50
N GLY A 49 19.89 4.33 -13.91
CA GLY A 49 18.90 3.26 -13.98
C GLY A 49 17.59 3.61 -13.27
N TYR A 50 17.68 4.22 -12.10
CA TYR A 50 16.49 4.65 -11.36
C TYR A 50 15.68 5.69 -12.14
N LEU A 51 16.33 6.77 -12.62
CA LEU A 51 15.64 7.82 -13.39
C LEU A 51 15.01 7.29 -14.67
N THR A 52 15.70 6.37 -15.38
CA THR A 52 15.16 5.74 -16.60
C THR A 52 13.85 5.00 -16.33
N GLN A 53 13.81 4.15 -15.33
CA GLN A 53 12.61 3.39 -14.96
C GLN A 53 11.49 4.31 -14.50
N VAL A 54 11.79 5.24 -13.60
CA VAL A 54 10.79 6.11 -13.00
C VAL A 54 10.20 7.05 -14.03
N ALA A 55 11.01 7.64 -14.91
CA ALA A 55 10.52 8.48 -16.01
C ALA A 55 9.63 7.68 -16.98
N PHE A 56 10.06 6.47 -17.37
CA PHE A 56 9.28 5.61 -18.25
C PHE A 56 7.93 5.24 -17.63
N THR A 57 7.94 4.73 -16.40
CA THR A 57 6.72 4.27 -15.74
C THR A 57 5.78 5.43 -15.40
N HIS A 58 6.29 6.57 -14.96
CA HIS A 58 5.46 7.75 -14.71
C HIS A 58 4.76 8.22 -15.99
N LYS A 59 5.48 8.24 -17.12
CA LYS A 59 4.91 8.67 -18.40
C LYS A 59 3.83 7.72 -18.92
N TYR A 60 4.14 6.43 -19.01
CA TYR A 60 3.27 5.48 -19.71
C TYR A 60 2.18 4.86 -18.84
N ILE A 61 2.43 4.68 -17.55
CA ILE A 61 1.42 4.12 -16.64
C ILE A 61 0.35 5.16 -16.29
N PHE A 62 0.72 6.43 -16.20
CA PHE A 62 -0.27 7.49 -15.98
C PHE A 62 -0.76 8.15 -17.27
N ASP A 63 -0.39 7.62 -18.44
CA ASP A 63 -0.75 8.22 -19.75
C ASP A 63 -0.52 9.73 -19.74
N LEU A 64 0.69 10.14 -19.32
CA LEU A 64 1.01 11.53 -19.03
C LEU A 64 1.22 12.36 -20.30
N HIS A 65 0.53 13.49 -20.40
CA HIS A 65 0.71 14.56 -21.38
C HIS A 65 1.19 15.83 -20.66
N PRO A 66 2.50 16.07 -20.55
CA PRO A 66 3.06 17.12 -19.67
C PRO A 66 2.53 18.53 -19.94
N GLU A 67 2.12 18.81 -21.18
CA GLU A 67 1.63 20.14 -21.60
C GLU A 67 0.22 20.46 -21.09
N THR A 68 -0.58 19.43 -20.75
CA THR A 68 -1.99 19.60 -20.44
C THR A 68 -2.41 18.99 -19.12
N ASP A 69 -1.64 18.01 -18.64
CA ASP A 69 -1.99 17.26 -17.44
C ASP A 69 -1.54 17.95 -16.15
N ILE A 70 -2.33 17.76 -15.12
CA ILE A 70 -2.02 18.11 -13.74
C ILE A 70 -2.04 16.83 -12.92
N TYR A 71 -0.85 16.33 -12.61
CA TYR A 71 -0.64 15.10 -11.90
C TYR A 71 -0.67 15.31 -10.39
N TRP A 72 -1.29 14.41 -9.65
CA TRP A 72 -1.26 14.42 -8.19
C TRP A 72 -1.02 13.04 -7.61
N CYS A 73 0.12 12.87 -6.98
CA CYS A 73 0.42 11.76 -6.09
C CYS A 73 0.16 12.20 -4.65
N ALA A 74 -0.92 11.70 -4.05
CA ALA A 74 -1.31 12.01 -2.68
C ALA A 74 -0.69 11.01 -1.68
N ALA A 75 0.61 10.72 -1.84
CA ALA A 75 1.41 9.89 -0.94
C ALA A 75 2.34 10.77 -0.09
N ASP A 76 2.88 10.20 0.99
CA ASP A 76 3.87 10.86 1.82
C ASP A 76 5.24 10.87 1.12
N ILE A 77 5.89 12.03 1.10
CA ILE A 77 7.18 12.23 0.45
C ILE A 77 8.32 11.44 1.12
N GLY A 78 8.17 11.03 2.37
CA GLY A 78 9.15 10.22 3.11
C GLY A 78 9.23 8.76 2.65
N TRP A 79 8.28 8.30 1.82
CA TRP A 79 8.27 6.96 1.25
C TRP A 79 8.87 6.94 -0.16
N VAL A 80 9.22 5.73 -0.63
CA VAL A 80 9.70 5.56 -2.00
C VAL A 80 8.70 6.07 -3.04
N THR A 81 7.42 5.98 -2.79
CA THR A 81 6.38 6.54 -3.66
C THR A 81 6.54 8.06 -3.83
N GLY A 82 6.86 8.75 -2.74
CA GLY A 82 7.17 10.17 -2.78
C GLY A 82 8.42 10.46 -3.61
N HIS A 83 9.49 9.69 -3.41
CA HIS A 83 10.71 9.83 -4.22
C HIS A 83 10.41 9.59 -5.71
N SER A 84 9.85 8.45 -6.05
CA SER A 84 9.66 8.05 -7.45
C SER A 84 8.58 8.86 -8.17
N TYR A 85 7.45 9.14 -7.52
CA TYR A 85 6.24 9.64 -8.20
C TYR A 85 5.70 10.97 -7.65
N ILE A 86 6.39 11.64 -6.71
CA ILE A 86 6.20 13.06 -6.40
C ILE A 86 7.38 13.87 -6.93
N VAL A 87 8.62 13.39 -6.76
CA VAL A 87 9.82 14.13 -7.10
C VAL A 87 10.37 13.71 -8.47
N TYR A 88 10.98 12.52 -8.56
CA TYR A 88 11.81 12.18 -9.72
C TYR A 88 11.03 11.95 -11.01
N GLY A 89 9.95 11.19 -10.97
CA GLY A 89 9.15 10.90 -12.17
C GLY A 89 8.50 12.13 -12.79
N PRO A 90 7.75 12.92 -12.02
CA PRO A 90 7.16 14.16 -12.52
C PRO A 90 8.18 15.15 -13.04
N LEU A 91 9.27 15.41 -12.31
CA LEU A 91 10.30 16.37 -12.73
C LEU A 91 11.05 15.89 -13.98
N ALA A 92 11.39 14.59 -14.08
CA ALA A 92 12.04 14.02 -15.26
C ALA A 92 11.17 14.10 -16.52
N ASN A 93 9.86 14.13 -16.38
CA ASN A 93 8.90 14.26 -17.49
C ASN A 93 8.39 15.70 -17.71
N GLY A 94 8.85 16.68 -16.93
CA GLY A 94 8.36 18.06 -17.04
C GLY A 94 6.88 18.23 -16.68
N ALA A 95 6.34 17.35 -15.81
CA ALA A 95 4.93 17.36 -15.43
C ALA A 95 4.62 18.50 -14.45
N THR A 96 3.41 19.08 -14.59
CA THR A 96 2.83 19.92 -13.54
C THR A 96 2.26 19.01 -12.46
N SER A 97 2.72 19.18 -11.21
CA SER A 97 2.30 18.36 -10.09
C SER A 97 1.69 19.18 -8.98
N VAL A 98 0.65 18.60 -8.34
CA VAL A 98 0.11 19.14 -7.09
C VAL A 98 0.97 18.66 -5.93
N MET A 99 1.40 19.59 -5.09
CA MET A 99 2.03 19.31 -3.80
C MET A 99 1.12 19.81 -2.69
N TYR A 100 0.75 18.94 -1.77
CA TYR A 100 -0.17 19.24 -0.69
C TYR A 100 0.43 18.90 0.66
N GLU A 101 0.48 19.90 1.55
CA GLU A 101 0.90 19.74 2.94
C GLU A 101 -0.34 19.58 3.83
N GLY A 102 -0.69 18.32 4.13
CA GLY A 102 -1.85 17.99 4.96
C GLY A 102 -2.26 16.54 4.81
N THR A 103 -3.24 16.16 5.63
CA THR A 103 -3.89 14.86 5.57
C THR A 103 -5.24 14.96 4.83
N PRO A 104 -5.82 13.86 4.36
CA PRO A 104 -7.12 13.89 3.67
C PRO A 104 -8.24 14.53 4.49
N ASP A 105 -8.18 14.47 5.81
CA ASP A 105 -9.14 15.05 6.75
C ASP A 105 -8.75 16.44 7.27
N THR A 106 -7.68 17.04 6.76
CA THR A 106 -7.31 18.42 7.11
C THR A 106 -8.45 19.36 6.71
N PRO A 107 -8.98 20.16 7.65
CA PRO A 107 -10.06 21.11 7.33
C PRO A 107 -9.59 22.15 6.31
N ARG A 108 -10.54 22.64 5.49
CA ARG A 108 -10.27 23.78 4.61
C ARG A 108 -9.94 25.03 5.44
N PRO A 109 -9.20 26.02 4.87
CA PRO A 109 -8.75 27.21 5.61
C PRO A 109 -9.84 28.04 6.29
N GLU A 110 -11.07 27.98 5.79
CA GLU A 110 -12.23 28.65 6.39
C GLU A 110 -12.71 28.02 7.71
N PHE A 111 -12.34 26.76 7.97
CA PHE A 111 -12.62 26.07 9.23
C PHE A 111 -11.42 26.26 10.17
N ARG A 112 -11.59 26.94 11.28
CA ARG A 112 -10.51 27.18 12.25
C ARG A 112 -10.24 25.94 13.06
N LEU A 113 -8.96 25.63 13.27
CA LEU A 113 -8.53 24.66 14.29
C LEU A 113 -9.04 25.15 15.66
N GLY A 114 -10.04 24.47 16.21
CA GLY A 114 -10.68 24.83 17.48
C GLY A 114 -12.19 24.97 17.41
N ASP A 115 -12.75 25.10 16.23
CA ASP A 115 -14.19 24.89 16.05
C ASP A 115 -14.47 23.42 16.32
N ARG A 116 -15.22 23.11 17.39
CA ARG A 116 -15.61 21.74 17.76
C ARG A 116 -16.76 21.24 16.86
N GLY A 117 -16.74 21.63 15.60
CA GLY A 117 -17.69 21.23 14.58
C GLY A 117 -17.13 20.10 13.71
N GLU A 118 -18.00 19.26 13.22
CA GLU A 118 -17.68 18.37 12.12
C GLU A 118 -17.52 19.20 10.84
N TRP A 119 -16.36 19.12 10.18
CA TRP A 119 -16.14 19.75 8.87
C TRP A 119 -16.26 18.72 7.76
N PRO A 120 -16.62 19.13 6.54
CA PRO A 120 -16.68 18.26 5.39
C PRO A 120 -15.33 17.56 5.13
N LYS A 121 -15.35 16.25 4.90
CA LYS A 121 -14.16 15.43 4.62
C LYS A 121 -13.82 15.42 3.12
N ASN A 122 -13.90 16.58 2.48
CA ASN A 122 -13.82 16.76 1.04
C ASN A 122 -12.57 17.53 0.56
N ARG A 123 -11.55 17.67 1.42
CA ARG A 123 -10.36 18.48 1.12
C ARG A 123 -9.65 18.07 -0.16
N LEU A 124 -9.51 16.76 -0.40
CA LEU A 124 -8.84 16.27 -1.59
C LEU A 124 -9.65 16.61 -2.86
N TRP A 125 -10.94 16.50 -2.78
CA TRP A 125 -11.84 16.75 -3.91
C TRP A 125 -11.89 18.25 -4.26
N ASP A 126 -11.91 19.12 -3.25
CA ASP A 126 -11.77 20.58 -3.43
C ASP A 126 -10.46 20.94 -4.16
N ILE A 127 -9.36 20.30 -3.82
CA ILE A 127 -8.06 20.50 -4.47
C ILE A 127 -8.12 19.96 -5.91
N ALA A 128 -8.62 18.73 -6.10
CA ALA A 128 -8.70 18.10 -7.41
C ALA A 128 -9.55 18.92 -8.39
N GLU A 129 -10.72 19.37 -7.97
CA GLU A 129 -11.59 20.26 -8.76
C GLU A 129 -10.92 21.60 -9.06
N ARG A 130 -10.44 22.29 -8.02
CA ARG A 130 -9.83 23.62 -8.14
C ARG A 130 -8.67 23.68 -9.13
N TYR A 131 -7.83 22.68 -9.12
CA TYR A 131 -6.62 22.62 -9.96
C TYR A 131 -6.81 21.81 -11.24
N GLY A 132 -7.99 21.22 -11.46
CA GLY A 132 -8.24 20.40 -12.64
C GLY A 132 -7.34 19.17 -12.73
N VAL A 133 -7.17 18.46 -11.61
CA VAL A 133 -6.30 17.27 -11.55
C VAL A 133 -6.74 16.22 -12.58
N THR A 134 -5.78 15.74 -13.37
CA THR A 134 -6.04 14.76 -14.43
C THR A 134 -5.64 13.34 -14.06
N GLN A 135 -4.64 13.17 -13.21
CA GLN A 135 -4.24 11.87 -12.65
C GLN A 135 -4.17 11.96 -11.12
N LEU A 136 -4.80 10.98 -10.45
CA LEU A 136 -4.75 10.88 -8.99
C LEU A 136 -4.15 9.53 -8.58
N TYR A 137 -3.06 9.56 -7.83
CA TYR A 137 -2.35 8.38 -7.33
C TYR A 137 -2.34 8.36 -5.81
N THR A 138 -2.94 7.35 -5.19
CA THR A 138 -3.09 7.26 -3.73
C THR A 138 -3.06 5.81 -3.22
N ALA A 139 -3.15 5.63 -1.92
CA ALA A 139 -3.12 4.30 -1.31
C ALA A 139 -4.54 3.72 -1.12
N PRO A 140 -4.73 2.38 -1.21
CA PRO A 140 -5.99 1.71 -0.88
C PRO A 140 -6.54 2.06 0.51
N THR A 141 -5.67 2.24 1.50
CA THR A 141 -6.06 2.72 2.84
C THR A 141 -6.76 4.08 2.79
N ALA A 142 -6.29 5.01 1.97
CA ALA A 142 -6.97 6.30 1.78
C ALA A 142 -8.35 6.12 1.14
N ILE A 143 -8.46 5.26 0.13
CA ILE A 143 -9.74 4.95 -0.53
C ILE A 143 -10.74 4.38 0.45
N ARG A 144 -10.35 3.41 1.30
CA ARG A 144 -11.21 2.87 2.36
C ARG A 144 -11.65 3.93 3.37
N THR A 145 -10.77 4.88 3.66
CA THR A 145 -11.12 6.04 4.51
C THR A 145 -12.18 6.91 3.83
N PHE A 146 -12.07 7.17 2.54
CA PHE A 146 -13.08 7.92 1.78
C PHE A 146 -14.41 7.18 1.70
N MET A 147 -14.39 5.86 1.53
CA MET A 147 -15.60 5.02 1.60
C MET A 147 -16.30 5.16 2.96
N LYS A 148 -15.55 5.18 4.06
CA LYS A 148 -16.08 5.37 5.42
C LYS A 148 -16.72 6.75 5.60
N TRP A 149 -16.17 7.80 4.99
CA TRP A 149 -16.73 9.15 5.05
C TRP A 149 -17.97 9.30 4.17
N GLY A 150 -18.09 8.47 3.13
CA GLY A 150 -19.25 8.41 2.25
C GLY A 150 -19.05 9.12 0.90
N ALA A 151 -19.80 8.67 -0.10
CA ALA A 151 -19.70 9.19 -1.47
C ALA A 151 -20.15 10.64 -1.59
N GLN A 152 -21.04 11.12 -0.70
CA GLN A 152 -21.53 12.49 -0.70
C GLN A 152 -20.42 13.55 -0.58
N GLU A 153 -19.29 13.21 0.05
CA GLU A 153 -18.14 14.12 0.14
C GLU A 153 -17.43 14.30 -1.22
N VAL A 154 -17.52 13.29 -2.07
CA VAL A 154 -16.97 13.31 -3.44
C VAL A 154 -17.94 13.96 -4.43
N GLU A 155 -19.22 13.58 -4.37
CA GLU A 155 -20.27 13.93 -5.32
C GLU A 155 -20.61 15.44 -5.36
N GLN A 156 -20.13 16.21 -4.39
CA GLN A 156 -20.25 17.67 -4.35
C GLN A 156 -19.26 18.39 -5.25
N HIS A 157 -18.31 17.66 -5.84
CA HIS A 157 -17.18 18.21 -6.60
C HIS A 157 -17.20 17.75 -8.06
N ASP A 158 -16.79 18.63 -8.96
CA ASP A 158 -16.56 18.27 -10.37
C ASP A 158 -15.19 17.65 -10.55
N LEU A 159 -15.15 16.32 -10.63
CA LEU A 159 -13.96 15.53 -10.89
C LEU A 159 -13.84 15.10 -12.36
N SER A 160 -14.56 15.75 -13.27
CA SER A 160 -14.61 15.39 -14.71
C SER A 160 -13.26 15.53 -15.43
N SER A 161 -12.33 16.30 -14.86
CA SER A 161 -10.94 16.41 -15.34
C SER A 161 -10.12 15.13 -15.15
N LEU A 162 -10.48 14.26 -14.22
CA LEU A 162 -9.75 13.01 -13.98
C LEU A 162 -9.80 12.09 -15.21
N ARG A 163 -8.65 11.59 -15.61
CA ARG A 163 -8.44 10.66 -16.73
C ARG A 163 -7.89 9.30 -16.31
N VAL A 164 -7.00 9.27 -15.32
CA VAL A 164 -6.38 8.05 -14.79
C VAL A 164 -6.36 8.10 -13.27
N LEU A 165 -6.73 7.00 -12.65
CA LEU A 165 -6.60 6.78 -11.21
C LEU A 165 -5.51 5.75 -10.94
N GLY A 166 -4.81 5.87 -9.84
CA GLY A 166 -3.78 4.89 -9.48
C GLY A 166 -3.84 4.51 -8.00
N THR A 167 -3.38 3.29 -7.71
CA THR A 167 -3.26 2.75 -6.35
C THR A 167 -1.88 2.19 -6.07
N VAL A 168 -1.40 2.34 -4.83
CA VAL A 168 -0.04 1.98 -4.43
C VAL A 168 0.08 1.59 -2.97
N GLY A 169 1.07 0.76 -2.69
CA GLY A 169 1.58 0.48 -1.34
C GLY A 169 1.02 -0.78 -0.68
N GLU A 170 -0.14 -1.23 -1.10
CA GLU A 170 -0.76 -2.48 -0.67
C GLU A 170 -1.74 -2.98 -1.75
N PRO A 171 -2.07 -4.29 -1.78
CA PRO A 171 -3.12 -4.77 -2.67
C PRO A 171 -4.46 -4.09 -2.38
N ILE A 172 -5.17 -3.69 -3.44
CA ILE A 172 -6.52 -3.13 -3.30
C ILE A 172 -7.56 -4.25 -3.40
N ASN A 173 -8.53 -4.27 -2.48
CA ASN A 173 -9.64 -5.19 -2.60
C ASN A 173 -10.63 -4.75 -3.71
N PRO A 174 -11.33 -5.71 -4.34
CA PRO A 174 -12.25 -5.42 -5.44
C PRO A 174 -13.33 -4.39 -5.10
N GLU A 175 -13.85 -4.40 -3.88
CA GLU A 175 -14.88 -3.45 -3.44
C GLU A 175 -14.36 -2.01 -3.42
N ALA A 176 -13.19 -1.78 -2.82
CA ALA A 176 -12.56 -0.46 -2.80
C ALA A 176 -12.18 0.01 -4.22
N TRP A 177 -11.71 -0.92 -5.06
CA TRP A 177 -11.42 -0.66 -6.47
C TRP A 177 -12.67 -0.19 -7.21
N MET A 178 -13.80 -0.91 -7.07
CA MET A 178 -15.09 -0.56 -7.70
C MET A 178 -15.64 0.75 -7.18
N TRP A 179 -15.51 1.03 -5.88
CA TRP A 179 -15.93 2.30 -5.29
C TRP A 179 -15.10 3.46 -5.84
N TYR A 180 -13.77 3.30 -5.93
CA TYR A 180 -12.85 4.29 -6.50
C TYR A 180 -13.15 4.58 -7.97
N HIS A 181 -13.38 3.52 -8.75
CA HIS A 181 -13.78 3.63 -10.15
C HIS A 181 -15.10 4.38 -10.34
N ARG A 182 -16.10 4.05 -9.51
CA ARG A 182 -17.45 4.63 -9.64
C ARG A 182 -17.53 6.07 -9.18
N HIS A 183 -17.16 6.33 -7.91
CA HIS A 183 -17.43 7.62 -7.29
C HIS A 183 -16.38 8.68 -7.61
N ILE A 184 -15.12 8.27 -7.81
CA ILE A 184 -14.03 9.21 -8.11
C ILE A 184 -13.73 9.22 -9.61
N GLY A 185 -13.67 8.05 -10.22
CA GLY A 185 -13.37 7.91 -11.65
C GLY A 185 -14.56 8.12 -12.58
N GLY A 186 -15.78 8.30 -12.06
CA GLY A 186 -16.99 8.50 -12.85
C GLY A 186 -17.27 7.36 -13.84
N GLU A 187 -16.91 6.12 -13.49
CA GLU A 187 -17.01 4.88 -14.29
C GLU A 187 -16.29 4.95 -15.65
N LYS A 188 -15.39 5.92 -15.86
CA LYS A 188 -14.65 6.12 -17.12
C LYS A 188 -13.13 6.02 -16.96
N CYS A 189 -12.60 6.41 -15.78
CA CYS A 189 -11.16 6.41 -15.56
C CYS A 189 -10.63 5.00 -15.36
N PRO A 190 -9.62 4.55 -16.13
CA PRO A 190 -8.91 3.34 -15.79
C PRO A 190 -8.21 3.49 -14.45
N ILE A 191 -8.11 2.39 -13.70
CA ILE A 191 -7.33 2.33 -12.47
C ILE A 191 -6.06 1.54 -12.73
N VAL A 192 -4.91 2.17 -12.53
CA VAL A 192 -3.62 1.52 -12.54
C VAL A 192 -3.27 1.12 -11.10
N ASP A 193 -3.54 -0.15 -10.77
CA ASP A 193 -3.12 -0.76 -9.53
C ASP A 193 -1.67 -1.21 -9.68
N THR A 194 -0.77 -0.61 -8.89
CA THR A 194 0.67 -0.75 -9.10
C THR A 194 1.31 -1.61 -8.02
N TRP A 195 2.00 -2.68 -8.41
CA TRP A 195 2.91 -3.38 -7.52
C TRP A 195 4.35 -3.01 -7.82
N TRP A 196 5.06 -2.66 -6.79
CA TRP A 196 6.49 -2.38 -6.76
C TRP A 196 6.95 -2.19 -5.31
N GLN A 197 8.24 -2.06 -5.11
CA GLN A 197 8.87 -1.97 -3.79
C GLN A 197 9.88 -0.84 -3.75
N THR A 198 10.34 -0.47 -2.55
CA THR A 198 11.52 0.41 -2.39
C THR A 198 12.72 -0.15 -3.15
N GLU A 199 12.89 -1.46 -3.07
CA GLU A 199 13.94 -2.23 -3.72
C GLU A 199 13.87 -2.20 -5.26
N THR A 200 12.67 -2.15 -5.82
CA THR A 200 12.52 -2.09 -7.29
C THR A 200 12.62 -0.68 -7.86
N GLY A 201 12.46 0.34 -7.03
CA GLY A 201 12.60 1.76 -7.39
C GLY A 201 11.46 2.36 -8.21
N GLY A 202 10.75 1.55 -8.98
CA GLY A 202 9.62 1.95 -9.82
C GLY A 202 8.67 0.81 -10.08
N HIS A 203 7.56 1.08 -10.79
CA HIS A 203 6.52 0.10 -11.10
C HIS A 203 7.07 -1.12 -11.82
N MET A 204 6.55 -2.30 -11.45
CA MET A 204 6.93 -3.59 -12.02
C MET A 204 5.72 -4.34 -12.61
N ILE A 205 4.58 -4.32 -11.90
CA ILE A 205 3.34 -4.98 -12.32
C ILE A 205 2.22 -3.94 -12.22
N THR A 206 1.52 -3.68 -13.31
CA THR A 206 0.40 -2.73 -13.36
C THR A 206 -0.27 -2.78 -14.73
N PRO A 207 -1.56 -2.46 -14.86
CA PRO A 207 -2.16 -2.25 -16.16
C PRO A 207 -1.62 -1.00 -16.85
N MET A 208 -1.62 -1.02 -18.18
CA MET A 208 -1.33 0.17 -19.00
C MET A 208 -2.65 0.72 -19.57
N PRO A 209 -2.98 2.00 -19.35
CA PRO A 209 -4.20 2.62 -19.85
C PRO A 209 -4.36 2.44 -21.37
N GLY A 210 -5.56 2.08 -21.80
CA GLY A 210 -5.86 1.84 -23.23
C GLY A 210 -5.29 0.55 -23.82
N VAL A 211 -4.46 -0.20 -23.09
CA VAL A 211 -3.81 -1.43 -23.55
C VAL A 211 -4.29 -2.65 -22.77
N THR A 212 -4.34 -2.54 -21.44
CA THR A 212 -4.64 -3.67 -20.56
C THR A 212 -6.09 -3.63 -20.09
N THR A 213 -6.83 -4.72 -20.27
CA THR A 213 -8.13 -4.91 -19.63
C THR A 213 -7.90 -5.08 -18.13
N THR A 214 -8.59 -4.28 -17.31
CA THR A 214 -8.43 -4.34 -15.84
C THR A 214 -9.38 -5.35 -15.22
N LYS A 215 -8.93 -5.95 -14.11
CA LYS A 215 -9.76 -6.76 -13.20
C LYS A 215 -9.69 -6.14 -11.82
N PRO A 216 -10.82 -5.79 -11.17
CA PRO A 216 -10.82 -5.22 -9.83
C PRO A 216 -10.02 -6.04 -8.83
N GLY A 217 -8.98 -5.44 -8.24
CA GLY A 217 -8.09 -6.09 -7.27
C GLY A 217 -6.88 -6.82 -7.85
N SER A 218 -6.73 -6.90 -9.18
CA SER A 218 -5.55 -7.47 -9.83
C SER A 218 -4.57 -6.38 -10.27
N ALA A 219 -3.28 -6.55 -9.99
CA ALA A 219 -2.21 -5.72 -10.55
C ALA A 219 -1.94 -6.03 -12.04
N THR A 220 -2.61 -7.02 -12.60
CA THR A 220 -2.66 -7.46 -14.00
C THR A 220 -1.40 -8.12 -14.53
N HIS A 221 -0.49 -7.38 -15.18
CA HIS A 221 0.68 -7.94 -15.86
C HIS A 221 1.96 -7.17 -15.55
N ALA A 222 3.11 -7.84 -15.71
CA ALA A 222 4.38 -7.16 -15.70
C ALA A 222 4.45 -6.11 -16.83
N ILE A 223 5.07 -4.97 -16.53
CA ILE A 223 5.31 -3.94 -17.56
C ILE A 223 6.36 -4.41 -18.57
N PRO A 224 6.42 -3.81 -19.78
CA PRO A 224 7.45 -4.14 -20.76
C PRO A 224 8.86 -4.02 -20.18
N GLY A 225 9.69 -5.04 -20.40
CA GLY A 225 11.07 -5.13 -19.91
C GLY A 225 11.21 -5.73 -18.51
N VAL A 226 10.12 -6.11 -17.85
CA VAL A 226 10.13 -6.79 -16.55
C VAL A 226 9.68 -8.25 -16.74
N VAL A 227 10.48 -9.19 -16.24
CA VAL A 227 10.18 -10.63 -16.35
C VAL A 227 9.89 -11.21 -14.98
N ILE A 228 8.62 -11.54 -14.76
CA ILE A 228 8.09 -12.06 -13.51
C ILE A 228 7.85 -13.56 -13.64
N GLU A 229 8.18 -14.30 -12.58
CA GLU A 229 7.73 -15.67 -12.38
C GLU A 229 7.09 -15.83 -11.01
N VAL A 230 6.01 -16.62 -10.97
CA VAL A 230 5.50 -17.17 -9.71
C VAL A 230 6.09 -18.57 -9.58
N VAL A 231 6.65 -18.89 -8.41
CA VAL A 231 7.31 -20.17 -8.14
C VAL A 231 6.73 -20.86 -6.91
N ASP A 232 6.81 -22.18 -6.88
CA ASP A 232 6.47 -22.97 -5.68
C ASP A 232 7.60 -22.96 -4.63
N ASP A 233 7.42 -23.71 -3.54
CA ASP A 233 8.43 -23.83 -2.46
C ASP A 233 9.75 -24.45 -2.93
N GLN A 234 9.75 -25.20 -4.04
CA GLN A 234 10.93 -25.82 -4.64
C GLN A 234 11.56 -24.96 -5.71
N GLY A 235 10.99 -23.78 -6.02
CA GLY A 235 11.46 -22.88 -7.07
C GLY A 235 11.02 -23.28 -8.48
N ASN A 236 10.09 -24.22 -8.63
CA ASN A 236 9.51 -24.54 -9.93
C ASN A 236 8.49 -23.48 -10.34
N LYS A 237 8.50 -23.13 -11.62
CA LYS A 237 7.54 -22.16 -12.17
C LYS A 237 6.11 -22.67 -12.07
N VAL A 238 5.22 -21.81 -11.58
CA VAL A 238 3.78 -22.02 -11.48
C VAL A 238 3.10 -21.27 -12.63
N GLU A 239 2.51 -22.01 -13.55
CA GLU A 239 1.78 -21.42 -14.69
C GLU A 239 0.38 -20.92 -14.29
N LYS A 240 -0.22 -21.47 -13.22
CA LYS A 240 -1.54 -21.15 -12.70
C LYS A 240 -1.63 -21.50 -11.21
N GLY A 241 -2.20 -20.60 -10.43
CA GLY A 241 -2.33 -20.78 -8.97
C GLY A 241 -1.38 -19.90 -8.19
N GLY A 242 -1.27 -20.17 -6.88
CA GLY A 242 -0.50 -19.36 -5.94
C GLY A 242 0.93 -19.83 -5.75
N GLY A 243 1.82 -18.90 -5.43
CA GLY A 243 3.21 -19.16 -5.13
C GLY A 243 3.91 -17.88 -4.66
N TYR A 244 5.22 -17.85 -4.85
CA TYR A 244 6.09 -16.74 -4.50
C TYR A 244 6.46 -15.91 -5.73
N LEU A 245 6.40 -14.60 -5.57
CA LEU A 245 6.75 -13.67 -6.63
C LEU A 245 8.27 -13.54 -6.75
N THR A 246 8.78 -13.79 -7.94
CA THR A 246 10.19 -13.63 -8.28
C THR A 246 10.36 -12.83 -9.56
N ILE A 247 11.51 -12.15 -9.69
CA ILE A 247 11.91 -11.44 -10.91
C ILE A 247 13.18 -12.12 -11.44
N THR A 248 13.17 -12.51 -12.70
CA THR A 248 14.23 -13.36 -13.28
C THR A 248 15.27 -12.60 -14.08
N GLU A 249 14.94 -11.39 -14.52
CA GLU A 249 15.84 -10.54 -15.30
C GLU A 249 16.08 -9.20 -14.57
N PRO A 250 17.27 -8.61 -14.70
CA PRO A 250 17.55 -7.28 -14.15
C PRO A 250 16.70 -6.20 -14.84
N TRP A 251 16.35 -5.19 -14.06
CA TRP A 251 15.61 -4.01 -14.54
C TRP A 251 16.39 -2.73 -14.21
N PRO A 252 16.16 -1.61 -14.91
CA PRO A 252 16.99 -0.42 -14.77
C PRO A 252 17.11 0.12 -13.35
N SER A 253 16.00 0.22 -12.62
CA SER A 253 15.96 0.74 -11.23
C SER A 253 16.16 -0.32 -10.14
N MET A 254 16.74 -1.47 -10.48
CA MET A 254 17.08 -2.49 -9.49
C MET A 254 18.01 -1.93 -8.44
N LEU A 255 17.73 -2.21 -7.15
CA LEU A 255 18.60 -1.78 -6.05
C LEU A 255 20.04 -2.26 -6.26
N ARG A 256 21.01 -1.47 -5.81
CA ARG A 256 22.45 -1.82 -5.89
C ARG A 256 22.99 -2.45 -4.62
N GLY A 257 22.15 -2.61 -3.59
CA GLY A 257 22.52 -3.27 -2.35
C GLY A 257 21.84 -2.69 -1.12
N ILE A 258 22.24 -3.18 0.03
CA ILE A 258 21.94 -2.61 1.35
C ILE A 258 23.19 -1.88 1.83
N TRP A 259 23.07 -0.61 2.16
CA TRP A 259 24.18 0.23 2.60
C TRP A 259 24.91 -0.36 3.81
N GLY A 260 26.21 -0.62 3.64
CA GLY A 260 27.06 -1.17 4.68
C GLY A 260 26.78 -2.64 5.06
N ASP A 261 25.92 -3.36 4.28
CA ASP A 261 25.53 -4.74 4.63
C ASP A 261 25.32 -5.62 3.37
N PRO A 262 26.41 -5.92 2.61
CA PRO A 262 26.30 -6.67 1.36
C PRO A 262 25.90 -8.13 1.57
N GLU A 263 26.21 -8.72 2.73
CA GLU A 263 25.82 -10.11 3.02
C GLU A 263 24.31 -10.20 3.24
N ARG A 264 23.74 -9.27 3.99
CA ARG A 264 22.28 -9.20 4.18
C ARG A 264 21.54 -8.96 2.87
N TYR A 265 22.14 -8.20 1.93
CA TYR A 265 21.57 -8.03 0.58
C TYR A 265 21.45 -9.37 -0.14
N LYS A 266 22.50 -10.17 -0.15
CA LYS A 266 22.49 -11.51 -0.77
C LYS A 266 21.52 -12.44 -0.06
N GLU A 267 21.58 -12.49 1.26
CA GLU A 267 20.71 -13.34 2.07
C GLU A 267 19.23 -13.03 1.86
N THR A 268 18.88 -11.74 1.87
CA THR A 268 17.46 -11.32 1.79
C THR A 268 16.82 -11.56 0.43
N TYR A 269 17.56 -11.31 -0.66
CA TYR A 269 16.94 -11.23 -1.99
C TYR A 269 17.36 -12.31 -2.97
N TRP A 270 18.46 -13.06 -2.69
CA TRP A 270 19.08 -13.95 -3.67
C TRP A 270 19.33 -15.37 -3.17
N SER A 271 19.19 -15.63 -1.87
CA SER A 271 19.50 -16.94 -1.29
C SER A 271 18.38 -17.95 -1.45
N GLU A 272 17.13 -17.51 -1.40
CA GLU A 272 15.96 -18.39 -1.43
C GLU A 272 15.79 -19.08 -2.78
N TYR A 273 15.90 -18.31 -3.87
CA TYR A 273 15.80 -18.81 -5.24
C TYR A 273 17.02 -18.36 -6.06
N PRO A 274 18.07 -19.22 -6.19
CA PRO A 274 19.29 -18.83 -6.89
C PRO A 274 19.06 -18.33 -8.31
N GLY A 275 19.61 -17.13 -8.63
CA GLY A 275 19.46 -16.48 -9.91
C GLY A 275 18.15 -15.71 -10.13
N ARG A 276 17.30 -15.62 -9.11
CA ARG A 276 16.05 -14.85 -9.14
C ARG A 276 16.01 -13.87 -7.97
N TYR A 277 15.55 -12.66 -8.23
CA TYR A 277 15.24 -11.71 -7.16
C TYR A 277 13.97 -12.17 -6.44
N PHE A 278 14.06 -12.42 -5.15
CA PHE A 278 12.93 -12.79 -4.31
C PHE A 278 12.27 -11.54 -3.72
N ALA A 279 11.06 -11.26 -4.16
CA ALA A 279 10.31 -10.06 -3.72
C ALA A 279 9.85 -10.13 -2.25
N GLY A 280 9.75 -11.34 -1.69
CA GLY A 280 9.15 -11.59 -0.38
C GLY A 280 7.63 -11.35 -0.36
N ASP A 281 7.00 -11.37 -1.52
CA ASP A 281 5.55 -11.28 -1.71
C ASP A 281 5.00 -12.58 -2.29
N GLY A 282 3.78 -12.94 -1.86
CA GLY A 282 3.00 -13.99 -2.49
C GLY A 282 2.25 -13.44 -3.70
N ALA A 283 2.08 -14.28 -4.71
CA ALA A 283 1.28 -13.95 -5.89
C ALA A 283 0.51 -15.17 -6.38
N LYS A 284 -0.53 -14.91 -7.15
CA LYS A 284 -1.34 -15.93 -7.81
C LYS A 284 -1.55 -15.55 -9.28
N ILE A 285 -1.48 -16.53 -10.17
CA ILE A 285 -1.85 -16.40 -11.59
C ILE A 285 -3.24 -17.02 -11.77
N ASP A 286 -4.18 -16.24 -12.31
CA ASP A 286 -5.52 -16.74 -12.61
C ASP A 286 -5.61 -17.43 -13.99
N ASP A 287 -6.83 -17.86 -14.35
CA ASP A 287 -7.10 -18.61 -15.57
C ASP A 287 -6.80 -17.82 -16.86
N ASP A 288 -6.82 -16.51 -16.79
CA ASP A 288 -6.54 -15.60 -17.90
C ASP A 288 -5.09 -15.08 -17.89
N GLY A 289 -4.25 -15.55 -16.95
CA GLY A 289 -2.85 -15.16 -16.81
C GLY A 289 -2.62 -13.86 -16.05
N TYR A 290 -3.62 -13.35 -15.32
CA TYR A 290 -3.50 -12.13 -14.53
C TYR A 290 -2.82 -12.41 -13.20
N LEU A 291 -1.94 -11.48 -12.77
CA LEU A 291 -1.24 -11.52 -11.48
C LEU A 291 -2.08 -10.85 -10.38
N TRP A 292 -2.28 -11.59 -9.32
CA TRP A 292 -2.92 -11.14 -8.08
C TRP A 292 -1.90 -11.16 -6.96
N LEU A 293 -1.66 -10.02 -6.34
CA LEU A 293 -0.73 -9.91 -5.22
C LEU A 293 -1.45 -10.33 -3.92
N LEU A 294 -0.84 -11.28 -3.21
CA LEU A 294 -1.40 -11.85 -1.97
C LEU A 294 -0.85 -11.17 -0.70
N GLY A 295 0.04 -10.19 -0.88
CA GLY A 295 0.75 -9.52 0.21
C GLY A 295 2.08 -10.19 0.56
N ARG A 296 2.67 -9.75 1.68
CA ARG A 296 3.97 -10.27 2.16
C ARG A 296 3.86 -11.75 2.50
N VAL A 297 4.90 -12.51 2.15
CA VAL A 297 4.98 -13.93 2.51
C VAL A 297 4.86 -14.13 4.03
N ASP A 298 5.43 -13.21 4.81
CA ASP A 298 5.32 -13.21 6.27
C ASP A 298 3.87 -12.97 6.79
N ASP A 299 3.00 -12.44 5.95
CA ASP A 299 1.59 -12.16 6.24
C ASP A 299 0.63 -13.20 5.61
N VAL A 300 1.15 -14.16 4.83
CA VAL A 300 0.37 -15.32 4.35
C VAL A 300 0.24 -16.32 5.49
N MET A 301 -0.99 -16.69 5.82
CA MET A 301 -1.30 -17.65 6.88
C MET A 301 -1.30 -19.07 6.34
N ASN A 302 -0.76 -20.01 7.13
CA ASN A 302 -0.83 -21.44 6.83
C ASN A 302 -1.82 -22.12 7.77
N VAL A 303 -3.06 -22.27 7.29
CA VAL A 303 -4.15 -22.88 8.07
C VAL A 303 -4.41 -24.28 7.55
N SER A 304 -4.15 -25.29 8.36
CA SER A 304 -4.32 -26.71 7.99
C SER A 304 -3.63 -27.08 6.65
N GLY A 305 -2.44 -26.53 6.40
CA GLY A 305 -1.68 -26.77 5.16
C GLY A 305 -2.13 -25.92 3.96
N HIS A 306 -3.15 -25.08 4.12
CA HIS A 306 -3.61 -24.18 3.07
C HIS A 306 -3.02 -22.77 3.27
N ARG A 307 -2.53 -22.17 2.20
CA ARG A 307 -2.04 -20.78 2.20
C ARG A 307 -3.20 -19.83 1.98
N ILE A 308 -3.52 -19.04 2.99
CA ILE A 308 -4.61 -18.07 2.98
C ILE A 308 -4.01 -16.67 3.10
N SER A 309 -4.35 -15.80 2.16
CA SER A 309 -3.94 -14.39 2.19
C SER A 309 -4.70 -13.65 3.28
N THR A 310 -3.98 -12.90 4.11
CA THR A 310 -4.61 -11.95 5.04
C THR A 310 -5.52 -10.98 4.30
N THR A 311 -5.10 -10.51 3.14
CA THR A 311 -5.85 -9.55 2.30
C THR A 311 -7.18 -10.13 1.79
N GLU A 312 -7.23 -11.43 1.41
CA GLU A 312 -8.48 -12.06 0.98
C GLU A 312 -9.48 -12.12 2.13
N VAL A 313 -9.02 -12.47 3.34
CA VAL A 313 -9.88 -12.51 4.53
C VAL A 313 -10.29 -11.09 4.95
N GLU A 314 -9.38 -10.12 4.93
CA GLU A 314 -9.69 -8.71 5.18
C GLU A 314 -10.77 -8.19 4.22
N SER A 315 -10.67 -8.53 2.93
CA SER A 315 -11.69 -8.18 1.93
C SER A 315 -13.05 -8.76 2.25
N ALA A 316 -13.10 -10.02 2.65
CA ALA A 316 -14.36 -10.66 3.04
C ALA A 316 -14.95 -10.06 4.33
N LEU A 317 -14.10 -9.65 5.28
CA LEU A 317 -14.53 -8.95 6.49
C LEU A 317 -15.13 -7.57 6.16
N VAL A 318 -14.48 -6.79 5.31
CA VAL A 318 -14.92 -5.43 4.92
C VAL A 318 -16.17 -5.46 4.02
N ASP A 319 -16.40 -6.53 3.26
CA ASP A 319 -17.64 -6.76 2.49
C ASP A 319 -18.89 -6.92 3.41
N HIS A 320 -18.68 -7.24 4.68
CA HIS A 320 -19.80 -7.29 5.63
C HIS A 320 -20.35 -5.88 5.93
N PRO A 321 -21.69 -5.66 5.86
CA PRO A 321 -22.28 -4.31 5.99
C PRO A 321 -21.91 -3.56 7.26
N ALA A 322 -21.67 -4.26 8.36
CA ALA A 322 -21.33 -3.67 9.66
C ALA A 322 -19.83 -3.31 9.79
N VAL A 323 -18.96 -3.77 8.90
CA VAL A 323 -17.50 -3.59 9.02
C VAL A 323 -17.02 -2.41 8.17
N ALA A 324 -16.31 -1.47 8.79
CA ALA A 324 -15.73 -0.31 8.12
C ALA A 324 -14.30 -0.58 7.64
N GLU A 325 -13.49 -1.22 8.49
CA GLU A 325 -12.09 -1.54 8.21
C GLU A 325 -11.73 -2.84 8.95
N ALA A 326 -10.82 -3.62 8.41
CA ALA A 326 -10.36 -4.84 9.02
C ALA A 326 -8.85 -5.05 8.82
N ALA A 327 -8.24 -5.73 9.77
CA ALA A 327 -6.89 -6.28 9.65
C ALA A 327 -6.90 -7.74 10.12
N VAL A 328 -6.13 -8.59 9.45
CA VAL A 328 -6.07 -10.02 9.73
C VAL A 328 -4.64 -10.44 10.03
N VAL A 329 -4.49 -11.34 10.98
CA VAL A 329 -3.21 -12.00 11.29
C VAL A 329 -3.42 -13.49 11.51
N GLY A 330 -2.39 -14.28 11.21
CA GLY A 330 -2.29 -15.66 11.67
C GLY A 330 -1.70 -15.70 13.07
N ALA A 331 -2.39 -16.31 14.02
CA ALA A 331 -1.86 -16.62 15.34
C ALA A 331 -1.51 -18.12 15.42
N THR A 332 -0.52 -18.48 16.22
CA THR A 332 -0.12 -19.88 16.43
C THR A 332 -1.30 -20.68 16.98
N ASP A 333 -1.57 -21.85 16.40
CA ASP A 333 -2.65 -22.74 16.78
C ASP A 333 -2.18 -24.19 16.74
N GLU A 334 -2.44 -24.95 17.80
CA GLU A 334 -1.97 -26.33 17.95
C GLU A 334 -2.61 -27.30 16.95
N THR A 335 -3.83 -27.03 16.52
CA THR A 335 -4.61 -27.93 15.65
C THR A 335 -4.39 -27.63 14.17
N THR A 336 -4.38 -26.36 13.80
CA THR A 336 -4.36 -25.93 12.40
C THR A 336 -3.01 -25.36 11.97
N GLY A 337 -2.02 -25.31 12.88
CA GLY A 337 -0.74 -24.64 12.69
C GLY A 337 -0.85 -23.12 12.90
N GLN A 338 -1.78 -22.48 12.19
CA GLN A 338 -2.18 -21.10 12.43
C GLN A 338 -3.70 -20.97 12.40
N ALA A 339 -4.24 -20.14 13.30
CA ALA A 339 -5.62 -19.71 13.30
C ALA A 339 -5.75 -18.26 12.78
N ILE A 340 -6.82 -17.99 12.07
CA ILE A 340 -7.11 -16.65 11.55
C ILE A 340 -7.73 -15.81 12.66
N VAL A 341 -7.14 -14.63 12.94
CA VAL A 341 -7.69 -13.63 13.86
C VAL A 341 -7.98 -12.35 13.10
N GLY A 342 -9.24 -11.94 13.06
CA GLY A 342 -9.69 -10.71 12.42
C GLY A 342 -9.90 -9.60 13.45
N TYR A 343 -9.36 -8.42 13.20
CA TYR A 343 -9.61 -7.20 13.96
C TYR A 343 -10.46 -6.27 13.10
N CYS A 344 -11.65 -5.90 13.58
CA CYS A 344 -12.63 -5.16 12.80
C CYS A 344 -13.04 -3.86 13.47
N ILE A 345 -13.05 -2.76 12.71
CA ILE A 345 -13.69 -1.50 13.07
C ILE A 345 -15.12 -1.53 12.53
N LEU A 346 -16.10 -1.25 13.36
CA LEU A 346 -17.49 -1.20 12.93
C LEU A 346 -17.86 0.13 12.25
N ARG A 347 -18.79 0.05 11.30
CA ARG A 347 -19.45 1.25 10.76
C ARG A 347 -20.35 1.89 11.82
N GLY A 348 -20.49 3.21 11.78
CA GLY A 348 -21.34 3.94 12.70
C GLY A 348 -22.78 3.38 12.77
N GLY A 349 -23.35 3.34 13.97
CA GLY A 349 -24.68 2.77 14.22
C GLY A 349 -24.71 1.28 14.53
N ASN A 350 -23.57 0.59 14.51
CA ASN A 350 -23.46 -0.82 14.92
C ASN A 350 -22.80 -0.91 16.29
N GLU A 351 -23.38 -1.71 17.18
CA GLU A 351 -22.86 -1.94 18.52
C GLU A 351 -22.14 -3.29 18.60
N PRO A 352 -21.00 -3.37 19.31
CA PRO A 352 -20.29 -4.62 19.51
C PRO A 352 -21.15 -5.66 20.26
N SER A 353 -21.26 -6.86 19.69
CA SER A 353 -21.95 -8.00 20.33
C SER A 353 -21.36 -9.32 19.86
N ASP A 354 -21.55 -10.38 20.65
CA ASP A 354 -21.11 -11.74 20.27
C ASP A 354 -21.89 -12.24 19.06
N GLY A 355 -23.17 -11.92 18.94
CA GLY A 355 -23.97 -12.24 17.77
C GLY A 355 -23.39 -11.64 16.48
N LEU A 356 -22.97 -10.36 16.53
CA LEU A 356 -22.36 -9.68 15.38
C LEU A 356 -20.97 -10.29 15.03
N ARG A 357 -20.18 -10.68 16.04
CA ARG A 357 -18.89 -11.37 15.80
C ARG A 357 -19.12 -12.67 15.03
N GLU A 358 -20.09 -13.45 15.44
CA GLU A 358 -20.42 -14.72 14.79
C GLU A 358 -20.99 -14.51 13.38
N GLU A 359 -21.83 -13.50 13.17
CA GLU A 359 -22.36 -13.13 11.86
C GLU A 359 -21.21 -12.77 10.88
N ILE A 360 -20.24 -11.96 11.34
CA ILE A 360 -19.05 -11.59 10.56
C ILE A 360 -18.20 -12.83 10.24
N ARG A 361 -17.96 -13.72 11.20
CA ARG A 361 -17.22 -14.99 10.98
C ARG A 361 -17.90 -15.87 9.94
N GLN A 362 -19.21 -16.00 10.04
CA GLN A 362 -20.00 -16.80 9.11
C GLN A 362 -20.02 -16.19 7.71
N HIS A 363 -20.05 -14.87 7.60
CA HIS A 363 -19.95 -14.17 6.34
C HIS A 363 -18.64 -14.51 5.59
N VAL A 364 -17.49 -14.48 6.30
CA VAL A 364 -16.20 -14.89 5.72
C VAL A 364 -16.24 -16.34 5.26
N SER A 365 -16.78 -17.24 6.09
CA SER A 365 -16.92 -18.65 5.75
C SER A 365 -17.76 -18.88 4.50
N THR A 366 -18.82 -18.11 4.32
CA THR A 366 -19.69 -18.17 3.14
C THR A 366 -18.98 -17.68 1.88
N LYS A 367 -18.16 -16.63 1.98
CA LYS A 367 -17.45 -16.02 0.86
C LYS A 367 -16.23 -16.82 0.41
N LEU A 368 -15.41 -17.29 1.34
CA LEU A 368 -14.09 -17.88 1.08
C LEU A 368 -14.01 -19.38 1.41
N GLY A 369 -15.07 -19.93 1.97
CA GLY A 369 -15.09 -21.33 2.45
C GLY A 369 -14.72 -21.47 3.93
N ALA A 370 -15.07 -22.62 4.52
CA ALA A 370 -14.91 -22.91 5.94
C ALA A 370 -13.45 -22.79 6.43
N ILE A 371 -12.47 -23.08 5.58
CA ILE A 371 -11.04 -23.02 5.91
C ILE A 371 -10.57 -21.59 6.22
N ALA A 372 -11.21 -20.58 5.63
CA ALA A 372 -10.89 -19.17 5.83
C ALA A 372 -11.70 -18.50 6.96
N ARG A 373 -12.59 -19.26 7.65
CA ARG A 373 -13.38 -18.74 8.76
C ARG A 373 -12.46 -18.31 9.91
N PRO A 374 -12.52 -17.03 10.36
CA PRO A 374 -11.71 -16.60 11.48
C PRO A 374 -12.04 -17.39 12.76
N LYS A 375 -11.02 -17.83 13.48
CA LYS A 375 -11.19 -18.41 14.83
C LYS A 375 -11.73 -17.37 15.80
N ALA A 376 -11.25 -16.12 15.67
CA ALA A 376 -11.72 -14.99 16.47
C ALA A 376 -11.91 -13.74 15.62
N VAL A 377 -12.95 -12.94 15.96
CA VAL A 377 -13.14 -11.57 15.49
C VAL A 377 -13.16 -10.63 16.69
N VAL A 378 -12.18 -9.73 16.73
CA VAL A 378 -12.02 -8.71 17.78
C VAL A 378 -12.55 -7.39 17.25
N LEU A 379 -13.59 -6.85 17.88
CA LEU A 379 -14.17 -5.56 17.51
C LEU A 379 -13.41 -4.43 18.22
N VAL A 380 -12.75 -3.58 17.45
CA VAL A 380 -11.83 -2.55 17.94
C VAL A 380 -12.26 -1.15 17.46
N PRO A 381 -11.94 -0.08 18.20
CA PRO A 381 -12.26 1.29 17.79
C PRO A 381 -11.32 1.78 16.69
N ASP A 382 -10.06 1.36 16.68
CA ASP A 382 -9.06 1.67 15.66
C ASP A 382 -8.03 0.54 15.54
N LEU A 383 -7.23 0.59 14.46
CA LEU A 383 -6.14 -0.34 14.18
C LEU A 383 -4.77 0.33 14.42
N PRO A 384 -3.73 -0.41 14.85
CA PRO A 384 -2.40 0.15 15.03
C PRO A 384 -1.80 0.50 13.67
N LYS A 385 -1.60 1.78 13.43
CA LYS A 385 -1.09 2.32 12.17
C LYS A 385 0.22 3.08 12.37
N THR A 386 1.09 3.03 11.39
CA THR A 386 2.21 3.97 11.30
C THR A 386 1.66 5.39 11.06
N ARG A 387 2.51 6.40 11.23
CA ARG A 387 2.17 7.80 10.91
C ARG A 387 1.71 7.99 9.46
N SER A 388 2.07 7.10 8.55
CA SER A 388 1.64 7.08 7.14
C SER A 388 0.36 6.28 6.89
N GLY A 389 -0.31 5.77 7.92
CA GLY A 389 -1.55 5.02 7.82
C GLY A 389 -1.41 3.52 7.53
N LYS A 390 -0.18 3.00 7.40
CA LYS A 390 0.04 1.55 7.17
C LYS A 390 -0.25 0.76 8.46
N ILE A 391 -1.11 -0.26 8.36
CA ILE A 391 -1.45 -1.16 9.48
C ILE A 391 -0.21 -1.95 9.92
N MET A 392 0.05 -1.96 11.21
CA MET A 392 1.18 -2.67 11.84
C MET A 392 0.75 -4.08 12.28
N ARG A 393 0.52 -4.99 11.32
CA ARG A 393 0.05 -6.37 11.57
C ARG A 393 0.91 -7.13 12.56
N ARG A 394 2.20 -6.84 12.63
CA ARG A 394 3.10 -7.44 13.63
C ARG A 394 2.62 -7.21 15.06
N LEU A 395 2.17 -5.99 15.39
CA LEU A 395 1.66 -5.69 16.73
C LEU A 395 0.33 -6.40 17.01
N LEU A 396 -0.54 -6.53 15.99
CA LEU A 396 -1.78 -7.31 16.11
C LEU A 396 -1.49 -8.80 16.34
N ARG A 397 -0.46 -9.34 15.70
CA ARG A 397 -0.01 -10.73 15.93
C ARG A 397 0.55 -10.90 17.33
N ASP A 398 1.38 -9.96 17.82
CA ASP A 398 1.89 -9.98 19.19
C ASP A 398 0.75 -10.01 20.22
N VAL A 399 -0.32 -9.23 19.98
CA VAL A 399 -1.54 -9.24 20.81
C VAL A 399 -2.28 -10.56 20.70
N ALA A 400 -2.53 -11.09 19.50
CA ALA A 400 -3.25 -12.35 19.28
C ALA A 400 -2.56 -13.54 19.94
N GLU A 401 -1.24 -13.51 20.07
CA GLU A 401 -0.43 -14.57 20.69
C GLU A 401 -0.04 -14.28 22.15
N GLY A 402 -0.58 -13.21 22.77
CA GLY A 402 -0.27 -12.83 24.14
C GLY A 402 1.20 -12.48 24.37
N ARG A 403 1.93 -12.09 23.32
CA ARG A 403 3.36 -11.77 23.39
C ARG A 403 3.60 -10.34 23.85
N LYS A 404 4.81 -10.10 24.33
CA LYS A 404 5.30 -8.74 24.56
C LYS A 404 5.40 -8.01 23.23
N LEU A 405 4.86 -6.79 23.16
CA LEU A 405 4.92 -5.95 21.96
C LEU A 405 6.37 -5.73 21.52
N GLY A 406 6.61 -5.88 20.22
CA GLY A 406 7.84 -5.50 19.60
C GLY A 406 8.01 -3.97 19.50
N ASP A 407 8.87 -3.50 18.58
CA ASP A 407 9.15 -2.07 18.39
C ASP A 407 7.89 -1.27 18.01
N THR A 408 7.58 -0.21 18.78
CA THR A 408 6.43 0.68 18.61
C THR A 408 6.83 2.10 18.16
N THR A 409 8.11 2.35 17.84
CA THR A 409 8.63 3.71 17.57
C THR A 409 7.98 4.42 16.38
N THR A 410 7.47 3.66 15.41
CA THR A 410 6.79 4.19 14.22
C THR A 410 5.28 4.29 14.35
N LEU A 411 4.72 3.89 15.49
CA LEU A 411 3.28 3.91 15.76
C LEU A 411 2.77 5.35 15.85
N ALA A 412 1.63 5.62 15.25
CA ALA A 412 1.00 6.94 15.29
C ALA A 412 0.43 7.26 16.67
N ASP A 413 -0.22 6.28 17.30
CA ASP A 413 -0.80 6.37 18.64
C ASP A 413 -0.59 5.05 19.40
N ALA A 414 0.12 5.11 20.50
CA ALA A 414 0.45 3.95 21.32
C ALA A 414 -0.76 3.42 22.13
N SER A 415 -1.73 4.27 22.46
CA SER A 415 -2.91 3.89 23.26
C SER A 415 -3.81 2.88 22.55
N VAL A 416 -3.82 2.90 21.22
CA VAL A 416 -4.60 1.98 20.38
C VAL A 416 -4.26 0.52 20.66
N VAL A 417 -2.98 0.19 20.88
CA VAL A 417 -2.56 -1.21 21.08
C VAL A 417 -2.98 -1.73 22.46
N ASP A 418 -2.94 -0.88 23.48
CA ASP A 418 -3.38 -1.27 24.82
C ASP A 418 -4.89 -1.54 24.82
N GLU A 419 -5.68 -0.70 24.15
CA GLU A 419 -7.13 -0.90 24.01
C GLU A 419 -7.47 -2.16 23.20
N ILE A 420 -6.70 -2.47 22.15
CA ILE A 420 -6.87 -3.71 21.38
C ILE A 420 -6.59 -4.93 22.25
N ARG A 421 -5.55 -4.89 23.10
CA ARG A 421 -5.23 -5.99 24.01
C ARG A 421 -6.37 -6.25 24.99
N ASP A 422 -6.87 -5.20 25.65
CA ASP A 422 -7.99 -5.33 26.58
C ASP A 422 -9.23 -5.96 25.94
N ARG A 423 -9.50 -5.65 24.66
CA ARG A 423 -10.63 -6.22 23.90
C ARG A 423 -10.36 -7.63 23.39
N ALA A 424 -9.11 -7.96 23.06
CA ALA A 424 -8.73 -9.31 22.65
C ALA A 424 -8.89 -10.31 23.81
N ASP A 425 -8.53 -9.91 25.03
CA ASP A 425 -8.68 -10.71 26.24
C ASP A 425 -10.16 -10.96 26.59
N GLN A 426 -11.08 -10.11 26.12
CA GLN A 426 -12.52 -10.23 26.32
C GLN A 426 -13.27 -10.94 25.19
N ALA A 427 -12.60 -11.20 24.05
CA ALA A 427 -13.23 -11.83 22.91
C ALA A 427 -13.41 -13.35 23.15
N PRO A 428 -14.60 -13.94 22.87
CA PRO A 428 -14.78 -15.39 22.97
C PRO A 428 -13.81 -16.11 22.03
N GLN A 429 -13.02 -17.03 22.56
CA GLN A 429 -12.22 -17.97 21.79
C GLN A 429 -12.99 -19.28 21.70
N GLU A 430 -13.17 -19.84 20.50
CA GLU A 430 -13.64 -21.21 20.36
C GLU A 430 -12.51 -22.18 20.70
N ASP A 431 -12.80 -23.17 21.53
CA ASP A 431 -11.94 -24.32 21.86
C ASP A 431 -11.66 -25.22 20.65
#